data_4acc350aba92a336daa752fac016f8bb
#
_entry.id   4acc350aba92a336daa752fac016f8bb
#
_cell.length_a   1.000
_cell.length_b   1.000
_cell.length_c   1.000
_cell.angle_alpha   90.00
_cell.angle_beta   90.00
_cell.angle_gamma   90.00
#
_symmetry.space_group_name_H-M   'P 1'
#
loop_
_entity.id
_entity.type
_entity.pdbx_description
1 polymer ?
#
loop_
_entity_poly.entity_id
_entity_poly.type
_entity_poly.pdbx_seq_one_letter_code
_entity_poly.pdbx_strand_id
1 'polypeptide(L)'
;MARPKKSISAEQVVKLARLGLTVTEIAEFLGVDRATLYRRFATEITKGQSLLNIKLRRLQLRAAERGNVAMLIFLGKVVLHQREFPDEQETPTKVQIIFERFDEDLGRSANQRELQDKPIIGE
;
A
#
# COMPACT_ATOMS: atom_id res chain seq x y z
N MET A 1 -16.34 7.59 43.90
CA MET A 1 -15.69 8.78 43.32
C MET A 1 -15.16 8.46 41.94
N ALA A 2 -15.57 9.23 40.98
CA ALA A 2 -15.02 9.10 39.64
C ALA A 2 -13.53 9.48 39.65
N ARG A 3 -12.66 8.63 39.13
CA ARG A 3 -11.25 8.98 38.97
C ARG A 3 -11.15 10.22 38.06
N PRO A 4 -10.34 11.24 38.44
CA PRO A 4 -10.12 12.35 37.55
C PRO A 4 -9.59 11.84 36.23
N LYS A 5 -10.17 12.33 35.12
CA LYS A 5 -9.68 11.97 33.78
C LYS A 5 -8.23 12.40 33.64
N LYS A 6 -7.35 11.48 33.31
CA LYS A 6 -5.97 11.83 33.03
C LYS A 6 -5.93 12.83 31.87
N SER A 7 -5.22 13.91 32.10
CA SER A 7 -4.98 14.91 31.10
C SER A 7 -3.96 14.36 30.09
N ILE A 8 -4.44 13.87 28.95
CA ILE A 8 -3.61 13.35 27.90
C ILE A 8 -3.61 14.37 26.78
N SER A 9 -2.41 14.78 26.38
CA SER A 9 -2.23 15.71 25.28
C SER A 9 -2.34 14.97 23.95
N ALA A 10 -3.07 15.56 22.99
CA ALA A 10 -3.15 15.03 21.63
C ALA A 10 -1.76 14.90 20.98
N GLU A 11 -0.88 15.88 21.22
CA GLU A 11 0.50 15.86 20.72
C GLU A 11 1.30 14.68 21.27
N GLN A 12 1.09 14.33 22.51
CA GLN A 12 1.75 13.19 23.14
C GLN A 12 1.34 11.87 22.47
N VAL A 13 0.06 11.72 22.15
CA VAL A 13 -0.45 10.55 21.44
C VAL A 13 0.15 10.46 20.03
N VAL A 14 0.20 11.58 19.32
CA VAL A 14 0.83 11.64 17.99
C VAL A 14 2.31 11.25 18.07
N LYS A 15 3.04 11.74 19.04
CA LYS A 15 4.47 11.42 19.24
C LYS A 15 4.67 9.93 19.47
N LEU A 16 3.87 9.32 20.32
CA LEU A 16 3.99 7.90 20.65
C LEU A 16 3.64 7.03 19.44
N ALA A 17 2.57 7.37 18.73
CA ALA A 17 2.20 6.68 17.50
C ALA A 17 3.26 6.83 16.41
N ARG A 18 3.89 7.98 16.30
CA ARG A 18 4.99 8.25 15.37
C ARG A 18 6.25 7.44 15.67
N LEU A 19 6.43 7.01 16.91
CA LEU A 19 7.54 6.11 17.28
C LEU A 19 7.25 4.65 16.91
N GLY A 20 6.07 4.35 16.43
CA GLY A 20 5.71 3.00 16.03
C GLY A 20 5.05 2.17 17.12
N LEU A 21 4.63 2.78 18.22
CA LEU A 21 3.93 2.05 19.26
C LEU A 21 2.53 1.67 18.79
N THR A 22 2.11 0.47 19.18
CA THR A 22 0.73 0.02 18.96
C THR A 22 -0.22 0.75 19.92
N VAL A 23 -1.53 0.70 19.60
CA VAL A 23 -2.55 1.30 20.48
C VAL A 23 -2.46 0.76 21.89
N THR A 24 -2.24 -0.54 22.04
CA THR A 24 -2.08 -1.21 23.34
C THR A 24 -0.87 -0.66 24.09
N GLU A 25 0.27 -0.53 23.44
CA GLU A 25 1.50 0.00 24.03
C GLU A 25 1.33 1.46 24.47
N ILE A 26 0.69 2.28 23.67
CA ILE A 26 0.40 3.67 24.00
C ILE A 26 -0.53 3.74 25.22
N ALA A 27 -1.57 2.90 25.23
CA ALA A 27 -2.51 2.84 26.36
C ALA A 27 -1.80 2.45 27.66
N GLU A 28 -0.93 1.44 27.62
CA GLU A 28 -0.12 1.00 28.75
C GLU A 28 0.81 2.12 29.24
N PHE A 29 1.49 2.77 28.33
CA PHE A 29 2.40 3.86 28.66
C PHE A 29 1.68 5.03 29.33
N LEU A 30 0.51 5.40 28.81
CA LEU A 30 -0.29 6.49 29.35
C LEU A 30 -1.14 6.09 30.57
N GLY A 31 -1.21 4.80 30.87
CA GLY A 31 -2.00 4.27 31.97
C GLY A 31 -3.50 4.42 31.79
N VAL A 32 -3.97 4.31 30.55
CA VAL A 32 -5.39 4.36 30.19
C VAL A 32 -5.81 3.08 29.49
N ASP A 33 -7.10 2.83 29.43
CA ASP A 33 -7.65 1.71 28.74
C ASP A 33 -7.56 1.90 27.22
N ARG A 34 -7.26 0.82 26.48
CA ARG A 34 -7.14 0.84 25.02
C ARG A 34 -8.39 1.40 24.33
N ALA A 35 -9.56 0.97 24.77
CA ALA A 35 -10.83 1.41 24.19
C ALA A 35 -11.05 2.92 24.41
N THR A 36 -10.71 3.42 25.59
CA THR A 36 -10.79 4.84 25.91
C THR A 36 -9.83 5.66 25.05
N LEU A 37 -8.60 5.19 24.94
CA LEU A 37 -7.58 5.85 24.11
C LEU A 37 -8.03 5.93 22.65
N TYR A 38 -8.45 4.81 22.09
CA TYR A 38 -8.88 4.75 20.69
C TYR A 38 -10.09 5.65 20.44
N ARG A 39 -11.07 5.61 21.34
CA ARG A 39 -12.27 6.44 21.21
C ARG A 39 -11.96 7.95 21.21
N ARG A 40 -11.02 8.36 22.03
CA ARG A 40 -10.68 9.79 22.20
C ARG A 40 -9.64 10.28 21.18
N PHE A 41 -8.73 9.43 20.79
CA PHE A 41 -7.54 9.82 20.03
C PHE A 41 -7.31 8.99 18.75
N ALA A 42 -8.37 8.45 18.16
CA ALA A 42 -8.25 7.66 16.92
C ALA A 42 -7.56 8.44 15.80
N THR A 43 -7.94 9.69 15.63
CA THR A 43 -7.38 10.58 14.59
C THR A 43 -5.88 10.82 14.83
N GLU A 44 -5.49 11.09 16.07
CA GLU A 44 -4.10 11.34 16.45
C GLU A 44 -3.24 10.10 16.27
N ILE A 45 -3.76 8.93 16.60
CA ILE A 45 -3.06 7.65 16.40
C ILE A 45 -2.82 7.43 14.91
N THR A 46 -3.84 7.60 14.08
CA THR A 46 -3.73 7.46 12.62
C THR A 46 -2.73 8.46 12.04
N LYS A 47 -2.78 9.70 12.49
CA LYS A 47 -1.84 10.74 12.07
C LYS A 47 -0.39 10.37 12.39
N GLY A 48 -0.14 9.90 13.62
CA GLY A 48 1.19 9.48 14.03
C GLY A 48 1.71 8.32 13.21
N GLN A 49 0.89 7.31 12.97
CA GLN A 49 1.23 6.15 12.15
C GLN A 49 1.54 6.56 10.71
N SER A 50 0.75 7.48 10.14
CA SER A 50 0.98 8.00 8.80
C SER A 50 2.29 8.77 8.70
N LEU A 51 2.63 9.56 9.70
CA LEU A 51 3.91 10.30 9.76
C LEU A 51 5.10 9.33 9.83
N LEU A 52 4.97 8.24 10.57
CA LEU A 52 5.99 7.20 10.62
C LEU A 52 6.17 6.55 9.26
N ASN A 53 5.09 6.19 8.60
CA ASN A 53 5.13 5.57 7.27
C ASN A 53 5.82 6.48 6.25
N ILE A 54 5.50 7.77 6.28
CA ILE A 54 6.14 8.76 5.41
C ILE A 54 7.64 8.83 5.68
N LYS A 55 8.02 8.87 6.96
CA LYS A 55 9.44 8.91 7.34
C LYS A 55 10.19 7.68 6.88
N LEU A 56 9.62 6.49 7.08
CA LEU A 56 10.23 5.24 6.63
C LEU A 56 10.40 5.20 5.11
N ARG A 57 9.39 5.62 4.37
CA ARG A 57 9.47 5.70 2.91
C ARG A 57 10.59 6.65 2.45
N ARG A 58 10.71 7.80 3.09
CA ARG A 58 11.80 8.74 2.79
C ARG A 58 13.17 8.13 3.03
N LEU A 59 13.34 7.44 4.14
CA LEU A 59 14.60 6.79 4.48
C LEU A 59 14.92 5.67 3.49
N GLN A 60 13.94 4.89 3.10
CA GLN A 60 14.10 3.82 2.11
C GLN A 60 14.49 4.40 0.75
N LEU A 61 13.82 5.45 0.30
CA LEU A 61 14.12 6.12 -0.96
C LEU A 61 15.52 6.74 -0.95
N ARG A 62 15.92 7.35 0.16
CA ARG A 62 17.29 7.90 0.31
C ARG A 62 18.35 6.80 0.24
N ALA A 63 18.11 5.68 0.90
CA ALA A 63 19.03 4.54 0.84
C ALA A 63 19.16 4.02 -0.59
N ALA A 64 18.03 3.92 -1.32
CA ALA A 64 18.02 3.52 -2.72
C ALA A 64 18.78 4.53 -3.61
N GLU A 65 18.58 5.82 -3.40
CA GLU A 65 19.30 6.90 -4.12
C GLU A 65 20.81 6.84 -3.91
N ARG A 66 21.24 6.41 -2.73
CA ARG A 66 22.66 6.22 -2.41
C ARG A 66 23.26 4.96 -3.01
N GLY A 67 22.47 4.16 -3.69
CA GLY A 67 22.91 2.95 -4.34
C GLY A 67 22.86 1.69 -3.48
N ASN A 68 22.04 1.69 -2.42
CA ASN A 68 21.84 0.47 -1.62
C ASN A 68 21.09 -0.56 -2.45
N VAL A 69 21.80 -1.61 -2.88
CA VAL A 69 21.27 -2.64 -3.78
C VAL A 69 20.10 -3.39 -3.12
N ALA A 70 20.22 -3.75 -1.84
CA ALA A 70 19.16 -4.44 -1.12
C ALA A 70 17.88 -3.62 -1.11
N MET A 71 17.97 -2.32 -0.87
CA MET A 71 16.81 -1.43 -0.86
C MET A 71 16.24 -1.22 -2.26
N LEU A 72 17.08 -1.14 -3.29
CA LEU A 72 16.63 -1.05 -4.68
C LEU A 72 15.81 -2.28 -5.08
N ILE A 73 16.29 -3.46 -4.74
CA ILE A 73 15.58 -4.72 -4.98
C ILE A 73 14.26 -4.74 -4.21
N PHE A 74 14.29 -4.40 -2.93
CA PHE A 74 13.10 -4.38 -2.06
C PHE A 74 12.03 -3.43 -2.60
N LEU A 75 12.40 -2.20 -2.90
CA LEU A 75 11.46 -1.20 -3.42
C LEU A 75 10.95 -1.57 -4.81
N GLY A 76 11.80 -2.16 -5.66
CA GLY A 76 11.37 -2.66 -6.95
C GLY A 76 10.27 -3.72 -6.82
N LYS A 77 10.45 -4.66 -5.88
CA LYS A 77 9.45 -5.72 -5.62
C LYS A 77 8.16 -5.18 -5.02
N VAL A 78 8.26 -4.28 -4.05
CA VAL A 78 7.10 -3.80 -3.28
C VAL A 78 6.33 -2.71 -4.02
N VAL A 79 7.03 -1.73 -4.60
CA VAL A 79 6.40 -0.57 -5.23
C VAL A 79 6.07 -0.83 -6.69
N LEU A 80 7.00 -1.45 -7.43
CA LEU A 80 6.86 -1.68 -8.86
C LEU A 80 6.43 -3.09 -9.21
N HIS A 81 6.27 -3.94 -8.21
CA HIS A 81 5.88 -5.35 -8.37
C HIS A 81 6.80 -6.14 -9.31
N GLN A 82 8.09 -5.80 -9.28
CA GLN A 82 9.10 -6.49 -10.07
C GLN A 82 9.40 -7.86 -9.47
N ARG A 83 9.66 -8.85 -10.35
CA ARG A 83 10.00 -10.21 -9.96
C ARG A 83 11.26 -10.65 -10.70
N GLU A 84 12.13 -11.40 -10.02
CA GLU A 84 13.36 -11.92 -10.62
C GLU A 84 13.07 -12.98 -11.67
N PHE A 85 12.10 -13.83 -11.39
CA PHE A 85 11.72 -14.92 -12.29
C PHE A 85 10.20 -14.99 -12.38
N PRO A 86 9.64 -15.10 -13.60
CA PRO A 86 8.22 -15.38 -13.71
C PRO A 86 7.98 -16.79 -13.18
N ASP A 87 7.21 -16.89 -12.11
CA ASP A 87 6.74 -18.18 -11.62
C ASP A 87 5.79 -18.77 -12.65
N GLU A 88 6.21 -19.87 -13.27
CA GLU A 88 5.38 -20.58 -14.26
C GLU A 88 4.04 -21.07 -13.68
N GLN A 89 3.92 -21.06 -12.37
CA GLN A 89 2.74 -21.55 -11.65
C GLN A 89 1.85 -20.46 -11.07
N GLU A 90 2.20 -19.18 -11.26
CA GLU A 90 1.36 -18.10 -10.72
C GLU A 90 0.13 -17.87 -11.59
N THR A 91 -1.02 -17.87 -10.92
CA THR A 91 -2.22 -17.32 -11.52
C THR A 91 -1.99 -15.86 -11.85
N PRO A 92 -2.28 -15.42 -13.08
CA PRO A 92 -2.10 -14.02 -13.44
C PRO A 92 -2.88 -13.12 -12.49
N THR A 93 -2.28 -11.98 -12.14
CA THR A 93 -2.96 -10.96 -11.36
C THR A 93 -4.15 -10.41 -12.16
N LYS A 94 -5.11 -9.80 -11.48
CA LYS A 94 -6.27 -9.18 -12.14
C LYS A 94 -5.85 -8.21 -13.25
N VAL A 95 -4.77 -7.48 -13.05
CA VAL A 95 -4.23 -6.54 -14.04
C VAL A 95 -3.74 -7.26 -15.28
N GLN A 96 -3.00 -8.37 -15.12
CA GLN A 96 -2.53 -9.19 -16.24
C GLN A 96 -3.70 -9.78 -17.04
N ILE A 97 -4.71 -10.29 -16.34
CA ILE A 97 -5.91 -10.83 -16.97
C ILE A 97 -6.62 -9.74 -17.81
N ILE A 98 -6.73 -8.53 -17.27
CA ILE A 98 -7.35 -7.40 -17.97
C ILE A 98 -6.54 -7.04 -19.22
N PHE A 99 -5.21 -7.00 -19.14
CA PHE A 99 -4.34 -6.72 -20.27
C PHE A 99 -4.45 -7.78 -21.35
N GLU A 100 -4.42 -9.06 -20.98
CA GLU A 100 -4.57 -10.17 -21.91
C GLU A 100 -5.92 -10.12 -22.63
N ARG A 101 -7.00 -9.89 -21.89
CA ARG A 101 -8.34 -9.72 -22.49
C ARG A 101 -8.41 -8.52 -23.43
N PHE A 102 -7.79 -7.43 -23.04
CA PHE A 102 -7.74 -6.22 -23.86
C PHE A 102 -7.04 -6.47 -25.20
N ASP A 103 -5.90 -7.17 -25.18
CA ASP A 103 -5.16 -7.55 -26.37
C ASP A 103 -5.97 -8.52 -27.25
N GLU A 104 -6.64 -9.50 -26.64
CA GLU A 104 -7.53 -10.42 -27.35
C GLU A 104 -8.69 -9.68 -28.02
N ASP A 105 -9.34 -8.78 -27.29
CA ASP A 105 -10.45 -7.99 -27.81
C ASP A 105 -10.02 -7.08 -28.94
N LEU A 106 -8.84 -6.46 -28.85
CA LEU A 106 -8.26 -5.68 -29.93
C LEU A 106 -7.95 -6.54 -31.14
N GLY A 107 -7.40 -7.74 -30.94
CA GLY A 107 -7.13 -8.70 -31.99
C GLY A 107 -8.39 -9.16 -32.71
N ARG A 108 -9.44 -9.47 -31.94
CA ARG A 108 -10.75 -9.84 -32.48
C ARG A 108 -11.38 -8.69 -33.27
N SER A 109 -11.33 -7.49 -32.71
CA SER A 109 -11.87 -6.30 -33.35
C SER A 109 -11.17 -6.01 -34.67
N ALA A 110 -9.85 -6.14 -34.72
CA ALA A 110 -9.07 -5.98 -35.92
C ALA A 110 -9.43 -7.05 -36.96
N ASN A 111 -9.52 -8.31 -36.55
CA ASN A 111 -9.93 -9.41 -37.42
C ASN A 111 -11.34 -9.23 -37.97
N GLN A 112 -12.26 -8.80 -37.15
CA GLN A 112 -13.63 -8.53 -37.62
C GLN A 112 -13.69 -7.40 -38.60
N ARG A 113 -12.90 -6.35 -38.41
CA ARG A 113 -12.79 -5.25 -39.36
C ARG A 113 -12.19 -5.70 -40.69
N GLU A 114 -11.13 -6.50 -40.67
CA GLU A 114 -10.53 -7.07 -41.86
C GLU A 114 -11.51 -7.94 -42.62
N LEU A 115 -12.29 -8.75 -41.93
CA LEU A 115 -13.33 -9.59 -42.54
C LEU A 115 -14.47 -8.77 -43.14
N GLN A 116 -14.82 -7.63 -42.51
CA GLN A 116 -15.86 -6.75 -43.05
C GLN A 116 -15.37 -5.92 -44.23
N ASP A 117 -14.09 -5.55 -44.24
CA ASP A 117 -13.49 -4.75 -45.30
C ASP A 117 -13.09 -5.60 -46.53
N LYS A 118 -12.95 -6.90 -46.36
CA LYS A 118 -12.72 -7.79 -47.48
C LYS A 118 -14.00 -7.89 -48.34
N PRO A 119 -13.91 -7.61 -49.64
CA PRO A 119 -15.06 -7.79 -50.47
C PRO A 119 -15.50 -9.26 -50.46
N ILE A 120 -16.80 -9.48 -50.39
CA ILE A 120 -17.41 -10.81 -50.42
C ILE A 120 -17.35 -11.38 -51.83
N ILE A 121 -16.19 -11.29 -52.42
CA ILE A 121 -15.96 -11.76 -53.79
C ILE A 121 -15.12 -13.01 -53.72
N GLY A 122 -15.51 -14.00 -54.41
CA GLY A 122 -14.79 -15.26 -54.44
C GLY A 122 -15.17 -16.20 -53.31
N GLU A 123 -16.30 -15.98 -52.80
CA GLU A 123 -16.92 -17.00 -52.00
C GLU A 123 -17.10 -18.28 -52.75
#